data_b64c1823638770c917de136eee921950
#
_entry.id   b64c1823638770c917de136eee921950
#
_cell.length_a   1.000
_cell.length_b   1.000
_cell.length_c   1.000
_cell.angle_alpha   90.00
_cell.angle_beta   90.00
_cell.angle_gamma   90.00
#
_symmetry.space_group_name_H-M   'P 1'
#
loop_
_entity.id
_entity.type
_entity.pdbx_description
1 polymer ?
#
loop_
_entity_poly.entity_id
_entity_poly.type
_entity_poly.pdbx_seq_one_letter_code
_entity_poly.pdbx_strand_id
1 'polypeptide(L)' 'MEQTNDIYNRIIYENEAKGQQYRLTVNEFREQMYLHIRKYYLSFDEGYLPTKEGACIPMTIGSVAELFDALVDLLSETE' A
#
# COMPACT_ATOMS: atom_id res chain seq x y z
N MET A 1 13.95 8.80 -10.89
CA MET A 1 13.33 8.25 -9.78
C MET A 1 13.67 6.79 -9.58
N GLU A 2 13.91 6.45 -8.36
CA GLU A 2 14.38 5.15 -8.11
C GLU A 2 13.30 4.14 -8.25
N GLN A 3 13.54 3.09 -8.95
CA GLN A 3 12.57 2.08 -9.06
C GLN A 3 12.80 1.05 -8.04
N THR A 4 11.87 0.86 -7.11
CA THR A 4 11.96 -0.21 -6.18
C THR A 4 11.15 -1.35 -6.70
N ASN A 5 11.70 -2.54 -6.67
CA ASN A 5 10.95 -3.72 -7.05
C ASN A 5 10.06 -4.11 -5.90
N ASP A 6 8.76 -4.07 -6.12
CA ASP A 6 7.84 -4.49 -5.10
C ASP A 6 7.81 -6.01 -5.06
N ILE A 7 7.98 -6.56 -3.86
CA ILE A 7 7.84 -7.98 -3.66
C ILE A 7 6.38 -8.37 -3.69
N TYR A 8 5.52 -7.43 -3.28
CA TYR A 8 4.08 -7.64 -3.25
C TYR A 8 3.41 -6.33 -3.61
N ASN A 9 2.33 -6.40 -4.39
CA ASN A 9 1.63 -5.20 -4.83
C ASN A 9 0.18 -5.57 -5.08
N ARG A 10 -0.73 -4.92 -4.36
CA ARG A 10 -2.13 -5.21 -4.50
C ARG A 10 -2.94 -3.94 -4.39
N ILE A 11 -3.87 -3.74 -5.32
CA ILE A 11 -4.78 -2.61 -5.28
C ILE A 11 -5.82 -2.90 -4.21
N ILE A 12 -5.92 -2.02 -3.21
CA ILE A 12 -6.87 -2.20 -2.12
C ILE A 12 -8.04 -1.22 -2.22
N TYR A 13 -7.91 -0.19 -3.05
CA TYR A 13 -8.99 0.77 -3.25
C TYR A 13 -8.77 1.47 -4.58
N GLU A 14 -9.85 1.69 -5.31
CA GLU A 14 -9.74 2.34 -6.60
C GLU A 14 -10.92 3.26 -6.83
N ASN A 15 -10.65 4.47 -7.31
CA ASN A 15 -11.68 5.41 -7.71
C ASN A 15 -11.35 5.85 -9.13
N GLU A 16 -11.96 5.20 -10.10
CA GLU A 16 -11.63 5.46 -11.49
C GLU A 16 -12.05 6.86 -11.93
N ALA A 17 -13.14 7.37 -11.38
CA ALA A 17 -13.62 8.69 -11.77
C ALA A 17 -12.61 9.77 -11.41
N LYS A 18 -11.89 9.60 -10.33
CA LYS A 18 -10.89 10.56 -9.91
C LYS A 18 -9.48 10.16 -10.28
N GLY A 19 -9.30 9.01 -10.92
CA GLY A 19 -7.98 8.55 -11.28
C GLY A 19 -7.11 8.29 -10.07
N GLN A 20 -7.65 7.63 -9.06
CA GLN A 20 -6.94 7.38 -7.82
C GLN A 20 -6.98 5.91 -7.45
N GLN A 21 -5.87 5.43 -6.92
CA GLN A 21 -5.77 4.08 -6.39
C GLN A 21 -4.97 4.12 -5.11
N TYR A 22 -5.27 3.20 -4.21
CA TYR A 22 -4.40 2.94 -3.06
C TYR A 22 -3.94 1.50 -3.15
N ARG A 23 -2.67 1.28 -2.93
CA ARG A 23 -2.09 -0.05 -3.03
C ARG A 23 -1.34 -0.42 -1.78
N LEU A 24 -1.40 -1.71 -1.47
CA LEU A 24 -0.60 -2.29 -0.41
C LEU A 24 0.60 -2.91 -1.08
N THR A 25 1.79 -2.42 -0.77
CA THR A 25 3.01 -2.91 -1.38
C THR A 25 4.01 -3.28 -0.32
N VAL A 26 4.91 -4.19 -0.67
CA VAL A 26 5.98 -4.61 0.23
C VAL A 26 7.27 -4.58 -0.57
N ASN A 27 8.30 -3.98 0.00
CA ASN A 27 9.60 -4.01 -0.63
C ASN A 27 10.68 -4.07 0.45
N GLU A 28 11.90 -4.27 0.01
CA GLU A 28 13.03 -4.39 0.91
C GLU A 28 13.98 -3.24 0.69
N PHE A 29 14.47 -2.67 1.79
CA PHE A 29 15.45 -1.61 1.73
C PHE A 29 16.45 -1.86 2.84
N ARG A 30 17.72 -2.05 2.47
CA ARG A 30 18.80 -2.27 3.43
C ARG A 30 18.49 -3.42 4.37
N GLU A 31 18.04 -4.53 3.77
CA GLU A 31 17.79 -5.76 4.50
C GLU A 31 16.63 -5.66 5.47
N GLN A 32 15.80 -4.64 5.32
CA GLN A 32 14.60 -4.49 6.14
C GLN A 32 13.38 -4.44 5.21
N MET A 33 12.39 -5.25 5.52
CA MET A 33 11.16 -5.24 4.74
C MET A 33 10.25 -4.14 5.22
N TYR A 34 9.61 -3.47 4.28
CA TYR A 34 8.69 -2.38 4.58
C TYR A 34 7.36 -2.62 3.90
N LEU A 35 6.30 -2.31 4.62
CA LEU A 35 4.94 -2.39 4.10
C LEU A 35 4.45 -0.97 3.88
N HIS A 36 3.90 -0.71 2.71
CA HIS A 36 3.41 0.61 2.34
C HIS A 36 1.95 0.54 2.00
N ILE A 37 1.20 1.56 2.41
CA ILE A 37 -0.12 1.81 1.85
C ILE A 37 0.03 3.15 1.16
N ARG A 38 0.05 3.12 -0.17
CA ARG A 38 0.44 4.29 -0.95
C ARG A 38 -0.62 4.66 -1.95
N LYS A 39 -0.78 5.98 -2.13
CA LYS A 39 -1.71 6.49 -3.12
C LYS A 39 -1.02 6.57 -4.48
N TYR A 40 -1.74 6.13 -5.51
CA TYR A 40 -1.30 6.23 -6.89
C TYR A 40 -2.26 7.14 -7.64
N TYR A 41 -1.78 7.82 -8.64
CA TYR A 41 -2.61 8.68 -9.46
C TYR A 41 -2.49 8.26 -10.92
N LEU A 42 -3.56 8.49 -11.67
CA LEU A 42 -3.57 8.16 -13.09
C LEU A 42 -2.86 9.27 -13.85
N SER A 43 -1.75 8.95 -14.46
CA SER A 43 -1.01 9.93 -15.23
C SER A 43 -1.63 10.06 -16.61
N PHE A 44 -1.17 11.08 -17.33
CA PHE A 44 -1.73 11.34 -18.65
C PHE A 44 -1.41 10.23 -19.64
N ASP A 45 -0.20 9.70 -19.59
CA ASP A 45 0.20 8.73 -20.60
C ASP A 45 0.96 7.52 -20.08
N GLU A 46 1.13 7.37 -18.78
CA GLU A 46 1.93 6.29 -18.25
C GLU A 46 1.17 5.38 -17.29
N GLY A 47 -0.15 5.52 -17.24
CA GLY A 47 -0.92 4.72 -16.32
C GLY A 47 -0.81 5.25 -14.89
N TYR A 48 -0.99 4.37 -13.93
CA TYR A 48 -0.95 4.77 -12.53
C TYR A 48 0.46 4.85 -12.02
N LEU A 49 0.79 5.97 -11.37
CA LEU A 49 2.11 6.21 -10.83
C LEU A 49 2.01 6.49 -9.33
N PRO A 50 3.02 6.09 -8.56
CA PRO A 50 2.99 6.32 -7.12
C PRO A 50 3.16 7.79 -6.78
N THR A 51 2.57 8.19 -5.66
CA THR A 51 2.75 9.52 -5.10
C THR A 51 3.53 9.40 -3.82
N LYS A 52 3.79 10.54 -3.20
CA LYS A 52 4.44 10.55 -1.90
C LYS A 52 3.47 10.36 -0.75
N GLU A 53 2.18 10.33 -1.06
CA GLU A 53 1.17 10.18 -0.02
C GLU A 53 1.01 8.73 0.35
N GLY A 54 1.03 8.47 1.65
CA GLY A 54 0.86 7.12 2.12
C GLY A 54 1.59 6.90 3.42
N ALA A 55 1.55 5.67 3.87
CA ALA A 55 2.19 5.27 5.11
C ALA A 55 3.18 4.16 4.82
N CYS A 56 4.24 4.12 5.61
CA CYS A 56 5.28 3.12 5.47
C CYS A 56 5.63 2.64 6.86
N ILE A 57 5.57 1.35 7.07
CA ILE A 57 5.93 0.79 8.37
C ILE A 57 6.87 -0.38 8.15
N PRO A 58 7.78 -0.62 9.10
CA PRO A 58 8.61 -1.82 9.03
C PRO A 58 7.71 -3.06 9.10
N MET A 59 7.96 -4.00 8.22
CA MET A 59 7.15 -5.19 8.17
C MET A 59 7.78 -6.27 9.02
N THR A 60 7.18 -6.50 10.18
CA THR A 60 7.59 -7.54 11.10
C THR A 60 6.39 -8.41 11.36
N ILE A 61 6.63 -9.57 11.97
CA ILE A 61 5.52 -10.43 12.35
C ILE A 61 4.56 -9.67 13.26
N GLY A 62 5.12 -8.87 14.18
CA GLY A 62 4.29 -8.11 15.09
C GLY A 62 3.44 -7.05 14.42
N SER A 63 4.06 -6.25 13.52
CA SER A 63 3.32 -5.18 12.87
C SER A 63 2.24 -5.72 11.95
N VAL A 64 2.53 -6.80 11.24
CA VAL A 64 1.56 -7.39 10.34
C VAL A 64 0.40 -7.99 11.13
N ALA A 65 0.71 -8.64 12.25
CA ALA A 65 -0.34 -9.22 13.09
C ALA A 65 -1.25 -8.15 13.65
N GLU A 66 -0.68 -7.04 14.11
CA GLU A 66 -1.50 -5.95 14.64
C GLU A 66 -2.37 -5.33 13.56
N LEU A 67 -1.82 -5.14 12.37
CA LEU A 67 -2.60 -4.61 11.27
C LEU A 67 -3.74 -5.56 10.91
N PHE A 68 -3.46 -6.85 10.85
CA PHE A 68 -4.47 -7.84 10.54
C PHE A 68 -5.59 -7.81 11.57
N ASP A 69 -5.23 -7.78 12.85
CA ASP A 69 -6.22 -7.76 13.91
C ASP A 69 -7.08 -6.51 13.84
N ALA A 70 -6.46 -5.37 13.57
CA ALA A 70 -7.21 -4.12 13.46
C ALA A 70 -8.20 -4.17 12.31
N LEU A 71 -7.78 -4.73 11.18
CA LEU A 71 -8.67 -4.83 10.02
C LEU A 71 -9.82 -5.78 10.29
N VAL A 72 -9.57 -6.88 11.00
CA VAL A 72 -10.62 -7.80 11.37
C VAL A 72 -11.62 -7.12 12.29
N ASP A 73 -11.14 -6.33 13.25
CA ASP A 73 -12.03 -5.59 14.12
C ASP A 73 -12.94 -4.66 13.34
N LEU A 74 -12.35 -3.94 12.37
CA LEU A 74 -13.15 -3.03 11.54
C LEU A 74 -14.23 -3.77 10.78
N LEU A 75 -13.89 -4.90 10.20
CA LEU A 75 -14.87 -5.68 9.47
C LEU A 75 -15.99 -6.16 10.37
N SER A 76 -15.65 -6.54 11.60
CA SER A 76 -16.67 -7.00 12.54
C SER A 76 -17.64 -5.89 12.90
N GLU A 77 -17.17 -4.66 12.95
CA GLU A 77 -18.02 -3.56 13.37
C GLU A 77 -18.87 -2.99 12.26
N THR A 78 -18.52 -3.29 11.02
CA THR A 78 -19.29 -2.76 9.90
C THR A 78 -20.43 -3.69 9.49
N GLU A 79 -20.58 -4.79 10.16
CA GLU A 79 -21.67 -5.71 9.85
C GLU A 79 -22.98 -5.33 10.52
#